data_8dec8f6e21e2d5340f445e5f8460de3a
#
_entry.id   8dec8f6e21e2d5340f445e5f8460de3a
#
_cell.length_a   1.000
_cell.length_b   1.000
_cell.length_c   1.000
_cell.angle_alpha   90.00
_cell.angle_beta   90.00
_cell.angle_gamma   90.00
#
_symmetry.space_group_name_H-M   'P 1'
#
loop_
_entity.id
_entity.type
_entity.pdbx_description
1 polymer ?
#
loop_
_entity_poly.entity_id
_entity_poly.type
_entity_poly.pdbx_seq_one_letter_code
_entity_poly.pdbx_strand_id
1 'polypeptide(L)'
;MKIQLLSDLHLESHPDFRPQPAPGADVLVLAGDIGSYQAGSLLAERGDADFGLARFSPRHGWPVPVLFVPGNHEYDGLDFDEADARLRETCARLGLTWLERETVVMADAAGPVRFIGTTLWSDFDALAPPDRPVARPQPLPVRASPQQTPPDSPLTEQLRARDKAFRAANFYLRKTSGTRGGQPFLAQAVREQSLVCQQWLRAALAQPFDGTTVVITHFAPSLRSADPRYGLTPGTAGFCNALDELLPAAQLWLHGHLHAPSNYRHRGCRVVANPLGYARKGEQAAFAPLLEIDTASLV
;
A
#
# COMPACT_ATOMS: atom_id res chain seq x y z
N MET A 1 11.94 10.01 -16.97
CA MET A 1 12.50 9.47 -15.70
C MET A 1 12.26 7.98 -15.65
N LYS A 2 13.26 7.20 -15.31
CA LYS A 2 13.16 5.73 -15.15
C LYS A 2 13.14 5.37 -13.67
N ILE A 3 12.12 4.67 -13.25
CA ILE A 3 11.86 4.29 -11.86
C ILE A 3 12.13 2.80 -11.70
N GLN A 4 13.08 2.41 -10.84
CA GLN A 4 13.16 1.03 -10.36
C GLN A 4 12.15 0.83 -9.24
N LEU A 5 11.34 -0.24 -9.28
CA LEU A 5 10.33 -0.54 -8.27
C LEU A 5 10.64 -1.86 -7.56
N LEU A 6 10.73 -1.80 -6.23
CA LEU A 6 10.81 -2.97 -5.35
C LEU A 6 9.78 -2.83 -4.22
N SER A 7 9.15 -3.94 -3.83
CA SER A 7 8.27 -4.01 -2.65
C SER A 7 8.30 -5.40 -2.02
N ASP A 8 7.80 -5.50 -0.81
CA ASP A 8 7.56 -6.77 -0.11
C ASP A 8 8.80 -7.67 -0.08
N LEU A 9 9.96 -7.07 0.20
CA LEU A 9 11.24 -7.81 0.19
C LEU A 9 11.38 -8.74 1.38
N HIS A 10 10.69 -8.43 2.49
CA HIS A 10 10.66 -9.26 3.69
C HIS A 10 12.04 -9.74 4.11
N LEU A 11 12.96 -8.79 4.29
CA LEU A 11 14.36 -9.10 4.63
C LEU A 11 14.50 -9.83 5.96
N GLU A 12 13.48 -9.76 6.84
CA GLU A 12 13.37 -10.60 8.03
C GLU A 12 13.24 -12.10 7.70
N SER A 13 12.77 -12.43 6.50
CA SER A 13 12.67 -13.79 5.97
C SER A 13 13.72 -14.07 4.89
N HIS A 14 14.26 -13.03 4.26
CA HIS A 14 15.24 -13.10 3.17
C HIS A 14 16.51 -12.29 3.50
N PRO A 15 17.20 -12.58 4.62
CA PRO A 15 18.30 -11.74 5.12
C PRO A 15 19.52 -11.73 4.18
N ASP A 16 19.61 -12.68 3.26
CA ASP A 16 20.71 -12.77 2.29
C ASP A 16 20.38 -12.14 0.92
N PHE A 17 19.19 -11.59 0.76
CA PHE A 17 18.84 -10.86 -0.45
C PHE A 17 19.81 -9.68 -0.69
N ARG A 18 20.35 -9.60 -1.90
CA ARG A 18 21.30 -8.55 -2.32
C ARG A 18 20.64 -7.74 -3.44
N PRO A 19 20.11 -6.56 -3.12
CA PRO A 19 19.54 -5.71 -4.14
C PRO A 19 20.62 -5.25 -5.12
N GLN A 20 20.22 -5.08 -6.38
CA GLN A 20 21.05 -4.52 -7.43
C GLN A 20 20.36 -3.28 -7.98
N PRO A 21 21.06 -2.16 -8.17
CA PRO A 21 20.51 -1.01 -8.88
C PRO A 21 20.28 -1.39 -10.35
N ALA A 22 19.11 -1.03 -10.88
CA ALA A 22 18.83 -1.17 -12.30
C ALA A 22 19.70 -0.18 -13.09
N PRO A 23 20.39 -0.62 -14.16
CA PRO A 23 21.43 0.19 -14.82
C PRO A 23 20.95 1.52 -15.40
N GLY A 24 19.65 1.60 -15.74
CA GLY A 24 19.06 2.80 -16.32
C GLY A 24 18.19 3.62 -15.37
N ALA A 25 18.05 3.21 -14.12
CA ALA A 25 17.16 3.89 -13.18
C ALA A 25 17.71 5.26 -12.75
N ASP A 26 16.83 6.25 -12.72
CA ASP A 26 17.08 7.59 -12.18
C ASP A 26 16.71 7.68 -10.69
N VAL A 27 15.82 6.79 -10.22
CA VAL A 27 15.32 6.73 -8.84
C VAL A 27 14.89 5.29 -8.50
N LEU A 28 15.11 4.89 -7.23
CA LEU A 28 14.55 3.67 -6.66
C LEU A 28 13.32 4.03 -5.82
N VAL A 29 12.23 3.27 -6.02
CA VAL A 29 11.04 3.29 -5.17
C VAL A 29 10.98 1.99 -4.36
N LEU A 30 10.95 2.11 -3.05
CA LEU A 30 10.67 1.05 -2.10
C LEU A 30 9.22 1.21 -1.60
N ALA A 31 8.32 0.36 -2.08
CA ALA A 31 6.88 0.48 -1.80
C ALA A 31 6.43 -0.42 -0.63
N GLY A 32 7.17 -0.40 0.48
CA GLY A 32 6.84 -1.01 1.75
C GLY A 32 7.21 -2.48 1.91
N ASP A 33 7.12 -2.95 3.14
CA ASP A 33 7.44 -4.32 3.59
C ASP A 33 8.87 -4.73 3.21
N ILE A 34 9.84 -3.83 3.48
CA ILE A 34 11.26 -4.08 3.23
C ILE A 34 11.83 -4.98 4.31
N GLY A 35 11.51 -4.71 5.58
CA GLY A 35 11.94 -5.56 6.69
C GLY A 35 11.17 -5.28 7.98
N SER A 36 11.13 -6.30 8.84
CA SER A 36 10.30 -6.34 10.05
C SER A 36 11.08 -6.87 11.26
N TYR A 37 10.65 -6.48 12.45
CA TYR A 37 11.16 -7.01 13.73
C TYR A 37 10.15 -7.88 14.47
N GLN A 38 9.19 -8.43 13.77
CA GLN A 38 8.25 -9.41 14.29
C GLN A 38 8.96 -10.62 14.91
N ALA A 39 8.25 -11.40 15.70
CA ALA A 39 8.81 -12.62 16.31
C ALA A 39 9.37 -13.56 15.23
N GLY A 40 10.64 -14.01 15.42
CA GLY A 40 11.36 -14.84 14.45
C GLY A 40 12.00 -14.07 13.30
N SER A 41 12.14 -12.75 13.41
CA SER A 41 12.85 -11.94 12.43
C SER A 41 14.36 -12.27 12.41
N LEU A 42 14.86 -12.72 11.27
CA LEU A 42 16.28 -12.95 11.05
C LEU A 42 17.09 -11.64 11.01
N LEU A 43 16.46 -10.49 10.74
CA LEU A 43 17.12 -9.19 10.88
C LEU A 43 17.41 -8.89 12.35
N ALA A 44 16.41 -9.11 13.24
CA ALA A 44 16.58 -8.92 14.67
C ALA A 44 17.67 -9.86 15.25
N GLU A 45 17.68 -11.13 14.83
CA GLU A 45 18.69 -12.12 15.25
C GLU A 45 20.12 -11.72 14.83
N ARG A 46 20.26 -11.02 13.69
CA ARG A 46 21.55 -10.53 13.18
C ARG A 46 21.95 -9.17 13.78
N GLY A 47 21.13 -8.59 14.65
CA GLY A 47 21.39 -7.28 15.25
C GLY A 47 21.17 -6.10 14.27
N ASP A 48 20.47 -6.31 13.16
CA ASP A 48 20.06 -5.25 12.25
C ASP A 48 19.10 -4.29 12.98
N ALA A 49 19.33 -2.99 12.85
CA ALA A 49 18.57 -1.97 13.57
C ALA A 49 17.91 -0.92 12.63
N ASP A 50 17.97 -1.15 11.31
CA ASP A 50 17.52 -0.21 10.29
C ASP A 50 16.50 -0.80 9.30
N PHE A 51 15.79 -1.86 9.69
CA PHE A 51 14.82 -2.57 8.86
C PHE A 51 15.40 -3.12 7.54
N GLY A 52 16.74 -3.31 7.48
CA GLY A 52 17.44 -3.69 6.26
C GLY A 52 17.62 -2.58 5.24
N LEU A 53 17.17 -1.34 5.56
CA LEU A 53 17.19 -0.19 4.66
C LEU A 53 18.59 0.30 4.30
N ALA A 54 19.61 0.00 5.13
CA ALA A 54 21.00 0.38 4.84
C ALA A 54 21.50 -0.17 3.48
N ARG A 55 20.94 -1.27 3.00
CA ARG A 55 21.28 -1.88 1.69
C ARG A 55 20.93 -1.00 0.50
N PHE A 56 20.05 -0.03 0.68
CA PHE A 56 19.54 0.89 -0.35
C PHE A 56 20.03 2.33 -0.11
N SER A 57 20.92 2.53 0.86
CA SER A 57 21.34 3.86 1.27
C SER A 57 22.25 4.53 0.22
N PRO A 58 21.87 5.72 -0.28
CA PRO A 58 22.79 6.53 -1.10
C PRO A 58 24.08 6.88 -0.36
N ARG A 59 24.02 7.02 0.97
CA ARG A 59 25.21 7.28 1.79
C ARG A 59 26.13 6.07 1.92
N HIS A 60 25.63 4.87 1.63
CA HIS A 60 26.41 3.63 1.60
C HIS A 60 26.68 3.13 0.17
N GLY A 61 26.48 3.98 -0.84
CA GLY A 61 26.86 3.70 -2.23
C GLY A 61 25.73 3.28 -3.16
N TRP A 62 24.46 3.35 -2.74
CA TRP A 62 23.36 3.22 -3.72
C TRP A 62 23.40 4.40 -4.71
N PRO A 63 23.40 4.14 -6.04
CA PRO A 63 23.84 5.16 -7.02
C PRO A 63 22.80 6.25 -7.33
N VAL A 64 21.55 6.07 -6.94
CA VAL A 64 20.45 6.99 -7.26
C VAL A 64 19.64 7.35 -6.00
N PRO A 65 18.87 8.43 -6.00
CA PRO A 65 17.92 8.74 -4.92
C PRO A 65 16.98 7.57 -4.64
N VAL A 66 16.59 7.41 -3.37
CA VAL A 66 15.71 6.34 -2.91
C VAL A 66 14.51 6.94 -2.21
N LEU A 67 13.31 6.64 -2.71
CA LEU A 67 12.04 7.02 -2.13
C LEU A 67 11.46 5.82 -1.38
N PHE A 68 11.09 6.00 -0.12
CA PHE A 68 10.57 4.92 0.71
C PHE A 68 9.19 5.27 1.28
N VAL A 69 8.22 4.42 0.99
CA VAL A 69 6.92 4.35 1.65
C VAL A 69 6.93 3.13 2.56
N PRO A 70 6.63 3.24 3.86
CA PRO A 70 6.57 2.07 4.73
C PRO A 70 5.37 1.18 4.41
N GLY A 71 5.50 -0.13 4.66
CA GLY A 71 4.39 -1.06 4.64
C GLY A 71 3.83 -1.32 6.04
N ASN A 72 3.04 -2.36 6.20
CA ASN A 72 2.51 -2.72 7.51
C ASN A 72 3.53 -3.52 8.34
N HIS A 73 4.39 -4.30 7.70
CA HIS A 73 5.35 -5.15 8.40
C HIS A 73 6.47 -4.37 9.09
N GLU A 74 6.77 -3.13 8.68
CA GLU A 74 7.67 -2.26 9.42
C GLU A 74 7.16 -1.91 10.82
N TYR A 75 5.86 -2.03 11.08
CA TYR A 75 5.23 -1.75 12.38
C TYR A 75 4.96 -3.01 13.22
N ASP A 76 5.16 -4.21 12.68
CA ASP A 76 4.87 -5.46 13.36
C ASP A 76 5.69 -5.63 14.65
N GLY A 77 4.98 -5.99 15.73
CA GLY A 77 5.58 -6.21 17.05
C GLY A 77 6.04 -4.95 17.78
N LEU A 78 5.86 -3.76 17.20
CA LEU A 78 6.28 -2.47 17.75
C LEU A 78 5.07 -1.60 18.14
N ASP A 79 5.31 -0.54 18.92
CA ASP A 79 4.32 0.54 19.03
C ASP A 79 4.36 1.37 17.74
N PHE A 80 3.17 1.67 17.20
CA PHE A 80 3.02 2.32 15.90
C PHE A 80 3.74 3.68 15.83
N ASP A 81 3.54 4.53 16.83
CA ASP A 81 4.08 5.88 16.80
C ASP A 81 5.61 5.88 17.03
N GLU A 82 6.12 4.92 17.83
CA GLU A 82 7.57 4.70 18.02
C GLU A 82 8.21 4.14 16.75
N ALA A 83 7.56 3.20 16.06
CA ALA A 83 8.05 2.64 14.80
C ALA A 83 8.10 3.71 13.70
N ASP A 84 7.07 4.55 13.58
CA ASP A 84 7.03 5.67 12.61
C ASP A 84 8.20 6.64 12.85
N ALA A 85 8.42 7.05 14.10
CA ALA A 85 9.52 7.95 14.46
C ALA A 85 10.89 7.32 14.14
N ARG A 86 11.09 6.04 14.49
CA ARG A 86 12.31 5.30 14.22
C ARG A 86 12.58 5.13 12.73
N LEU A 87 11.56 4.84 11.92
CA LEU A 87 11.67 4.72 10.46
C LEU A 87 12.06 6.06 9.83
N ARG A 88 11.42 7.15 10.24
CA ARG A 88 11.73 8.51 9.77
C ARG A 88 13.18 8.90 10.10
N GLU A 89 13.64 8.64 11.32
CA GLU A 89 15.02 8.87 11.74
C GLU A 89 16.00 8.00 10.94
N THR A 90 15.67 6.73 10.72
CA THR A 90 16.47 5.81 9.92
C THR A 90 16.60 6.29 8.47
N CYS A 91 15.52 6.72 7.85
CA CYS A 91 15.56 7.31 6.50
C CYS A 91 16.46 8.56 6.45
N ALA A 92 16.31 9.48 7.41
CA ALA A 92 17.16 10.67 7.48
C ALA A 92 18.64 10.32 7.65
N ARG A 93 18.97 9.36 8.49
CA ARG A 93 20.34 8.87 8.74
C ARG A 93 20.94 8.20 7.50
N LEU A 94 20.15 7.43 6.76
CA LEU A 94 20.58 6.68 5.58
C LEU A 94 20.53 7.47 4.27
N GLY A 95 19.89 8.66 4.27
CA GLY A 95 19.72 9.49 3.08
C GLY A 95 18.60 8.99 2.15
N LEU A 96 17.63 8.26 2.68
CA LEU A 96 16.40 7.91 1.98
C LEU A 96 15.37 9.04 2.12
N THR A 97 14.58 9.26 1.09
CA THR A 97 13.44 10.17 1.15
C THR A 97 12.24 9.45 1.74
N TRP A 98 11.83 9.87 2.93
CA TRP A 98 10.61 9.39 3.59
C TRP A 98 9.36 9.90 2.89
N LEU A 99 8.43 9.02 2.57
CA LEU A 99 7.19 9.35 1.85
C LEU A 99 5.92 8.80 2.53
N GLU A 100 5.79 8.96 3.83
CA GLU A 100 4.51 8.71 4.50
C GLU A 100 3.75 10.02 4.69
N ARG A 101 2.70 10.20 3.88
CA ARG A 101 1.94 11.44 3.71
C ARG A 101 2.85 12.64 3.40
N GLU A 102 3.69 12.44 2.41
CA GLU A 102 4.65 13.42 1.91
C GLU A 102 4.63 13.48 0.38
N THR A 103 5.01 14.61 -0.14
CA THR A 103 5.12 14.86 -1.58
C THR A 103 6.51 15.38 -1.89
N VAL A 104 7.15 14.83 -2.93
CA VAL A 104 8.41 15.33 -3.44
C VAL A 104 8.32 15.54 -4.95
N VAL A 105 9.01 16.55 -5.44
CA VAL A 105 9.13 16.83 -6.88
C VAL A 105 10.59 16.66 -7.29
N MET A 106 10.80 15.88 -8.35
CA MET A 106 12.12 15.66 -8.93
C MET A 106 12.15 16.21 -10.36
N ALA A 107 13.27 16.83 -10.74
CA ALA A 107 13.48 17.30 -12.10
C ALA A 107 13.73 16.10 -13.04
N ASP A 108 13.19 16.17 -14.24
CA ASP A 108 13.47 15.23 -15.33
C ASP A 108 13.55 16.00 -16.67
N ALA A 109 14.26 15.47 -17.64
CA ALA A 109 14.42 16.12 -18.94
C ALA A 109 13.09 16.30 -19.69
N ALA A 110 12.12 15.42 -19.46
CA ALA A 110 10.78 15.50 -20.06
C ALA A 110 9.78 16.35 -19.26
N GLY A 111 10.22 16.99 -18.17
CA GLY A 111 9.40 17.80 -17.27
C GLY A 111 9.40 17.25 -15.85
N PRO A 112 8.96 18.00 -14.86
CA PRO A 112 9.02 17.60 -13.46
C PRO A 112 8.13 16.39 -13.18
N VAL A 113 8.59 15.54 -12.25
CA VAL A 113 7.83 14.37 -11.75
C VAL A 113 7.52 14.59 -10.29
N ARG A 114 6.22 14.58 -9.96
CA ARG A 114 5.72 14.64 -8.58
C ARG A 114 5.46 13.26 -8.06
N PHE A 115 6.09 12.91 -6.95
CA PHE A 115 5.83 11.68 -6.20
C PHE A 115 4.98 12.01 -4.96
N ILE A 116 3.87 11.31 -4.80
CA ILE A 116 2.95 11.42 -3.66
C ILE A 116 2.93 10.07 -2.97
N GLY A 117 3.39 9.98 -1.72
CA GLY A 117 3.54 8.71 -1.03
C GLY A 117 2.78 8.61 0.29
N THR A 118 2.21 7.44 0.56
CA THR A 118 1.61 7.05 1.84
C THR A 118 1.43 5.54 1.92
N THR A 119 1.53 4.95 3.10
CA THR A 119 1.19 3.53 3.32
C THR A 119 -0.22 3.20 2.83
N LEU A 120 -1.13 4.15 2.94
CA LEU A 120 -2.56 4.09 2.59
C LEU A 120 -3.38 3.24 3.57
N TRP A 121 -2.82 2.10 4.05
CA TRP A 121 -3.55 1.13 4.87
C TRP A 121 -4.85 0.67 4.18
N SER A 122 -5.73 -0.06 4.90
CA SER A 122 -7.04 -0.46 4.38
C SER A 122 -8.18 0.10 5.22
N ASP A 123 -9.23 0.59 4.54
CA ASP A 123 -10.47 1.03 5.19
C ASP A 123 -11.47 -0.11 5.42
N PHE A 124 -11.19 -1.30 4.86
CA PHE A 124 -12.04 -2.49 4.90
C PHE A 124 -13.41 -2.33 4.22
N ASP A 125 -13.59 -1.29 3.42
CA ASP A 125 -14.84 -1.02 2.71
C ASP A 125 -14.81 -1.45 1.24
N ALA A 126 -13.68 -1.98 0.74
CA ALA A 126 -13.50 -2.29 -0.68
C ALA A 126 -14.56 -3.24 -1.27
N LEU A 127 -15.12 -4.14 -0.47
CA LEU A 127 -16.18 -5.07 -0.86
C LEU A 127 -17.58 -4.61 -0.44
N ALA A 128 -17.70 -3.40 0.10
CA ALA A 128 -19.01 -2.84 0.39
C ALA A 128 -19.77 -2.51 -0.92
N PRO A 129 -21.09 -2.68 -0.95
CA PRO A 129 -21.85 -2.22 -2.10
C PRO A 129 -21.62 -0.72 -2.28
N PRO A 130 -21.44 -0.25 -3.55
CA PRO A 130 -21.25 1.17 -3.80
C PRO A 130 -22.45 1.96 -3.28
N ASP A 131 -22.20 3.15 -2.75
CA ASP A 131 -23.27 4.10 -2.37
C ASP A 131 -24.18 4.33 -3.56
N ARG A 132 -25.33 3.67 -3.57
CA ARG A 132 -26.37 3.99 -4.53
C ARG A 132 -27.05 5.27 -4.07
N PRO A 133 -27.24 6.27 -4.95
CA PRO A 133 -28.09 7.40 -4.63
C PRO A 133 -29.41 6.85 -4.07
N VAL A 134 -29.80 7.30 -2.89
CA VAL A 134 -31.05 6.87 -2.26
C VAL A 134 -32.17 7.17 -3.27
N ALA A 135 -32.66 6.14 -3.94
CA ALA A 135 -33.85 6.28 -4.78
C ALA A 135 -34.94 6.87 -3.89
N ARG A 136 -35.57 7.94 -4.34
CA ARG A 136 -36.72 8.53 -3.61
C ARG A 136 -37.66 7.39 -3.21
N PRO A 137 -38.12 7.34 -1.95
CA PRO A 137 -39.03 6.30 -1.51
C PRO A 137 -40.21 6.22 -2.49
N GLN A 138 -40.30 5.10 -3.20
CA GLN A 138 -41.50 4.83 -3.96
C GLN A 138 -42.61 4.52 -2.94
N PRO A 139 -43.86 5.01 -3.18
CA PRO A 139 -44.99 4.64 -2.34
C PRO A 139 -45.08 3.11 -2.24
N LEU A 140 -45.10 2.58 -1.03
CA LEU A 140 -45.23 1.15 -0.80
C LEU A 140 -46.52 0.63 -1.49
N PRO A 141 -46.44 -0.47 -2.24
CA PRO A 141 -47.65 -1.11 -2.78
C PRO A 141 -48.50 -1.60 -1.59
N VAL A 142 -49.78 -1.29 -1.64
CA VAL A 142 -50.77 -1.50 -0.55
C VAL A 142 -51.03 -2.97 -0.20
N ARG A 143 -50.30 -3.92 -0.82
CA ARG A 143 -50.38 -5.36 -0.48
C ARG A 143 -48.98 -5.96 -0.56
N ALA A 144 -48.21 -5.92 0.55
CA ALA A 144 -47.08 -6.75 0.73
C ALA A 144 -47.52 -8.05 1.44
N SER A 145 -47.18 -9.20 0.87
CA SER A 145 -47.36 -10.49 1.55
C SER A 145 -46.46 -10.53 2.80
N PRO A 146 -46.88 -11.17 3.93
CA PRO A 146 -46.21 -11.09 5.22
C PRO A 146 -44.83 -11.77 5.31
N GLN A 147 -44.23 -12.20 4.21
CA GLN A 147 -43.03 -13.06 4.23
C GLN A 147 -41.79 -12.49 3.54
N GLN A 148 -41.80 -11.22 3.09
CA GLN A 148 -40.58 -10.61 2.55
C GLN A 148 -40.00 -9.66 3.59
N THR A 149 -38.90 -10.08 4.23
CA THR A 149 -38.05 -9.16 5.00
C THR A 149 -37.61 -8.04 4.05
N PRO A 150 -37.79 -6.76 4.41
CA PRO A 150 -37.30 -5.67 3.57
C PRO A 150 -35.81 -5.89 3.27
N PRO A 151 -35.35 -5.59 2.05
CA PRO A 151 -33.91 -5.65 1.77
C PRO A 151 -33.18 -4.74 2.75
N ASP A 152 -32.02 -5.22 3.24
CA ASP A 152 -31.19 -4.43 4.13
C ASP A 152 -30.89 -3.06 3.49
N SER A 153 -30.76 -2.02 4.31
CA SER A 153 -30.32 -0.74 3.80
C SER A 153 -28.87 -0.84 3.29
N PRO A 154 -28.45 -0.07 2.29
CA PRO A 154 -27.07 -0.06 1.80
C PRO A 154 -26.05 0.11 2.94
N LEU A 155 -26.36 0.94 3.94
CA LEU A 155 -25.52 1.11 5.13
C LEU A 155 -25.42 -0.19 5.95
N THR A 156 -26.53 -0.91 6.13
CA THR A 156 -26.53 -2.19 6.86
C THR A 156 -25.66 -3.23 6.14
N GLU A 157 -25.76 -3.31 4.82
CA GLU A 157 -24.93 -4.21 3.99
C GLU A 157 -23.46 -3.82 4.08
N GLN A 158 -23.13 -2.53 4.00
CA GLN A 158 -21.77 -2.01 4.15
C GLN A 158 -21.17 -2.37 5.52
N LEU A 159 -21.90 -2.11 6.60
CA LEU A 159 -21.45 -2.43 7.96
C LEU A 159 -21.23 -3.93 8.15
N ARG A 160 -22.08 -4.78 7.59
CA ARG A 160 -21.91 -6.24 7.64
C ARG A 160 -20.70 -6.71 6.84
N ALA A 161 -20.43 -6.12 5.68
CA ALA A 161 -19.26 -6.45 4.87
C ALA A 161 -17.98 -6.09 5.62
N ARG A 162 -17.92 -4.87 6.17
CA ARG A 162 -16.79 -4.39 7.00
C ARG A 162 -16.56 -5.29 8.22
N ASP A 163 -17.61 -5.68 8.92
CA ASP A 163 -17.53 -6.52 10.11
C ASP A 163 -16.94 -7.91 9.78
N LYS A 164 -17.28 -8.48 8.62
CA LYS A 164 -16.66 -9.71 8.11
C LYS A 164 -15.17 -9.50 7.79
N ALA A 165 -14.83 -8.39 7.15
CA ALA A 165 -13.46 -8.03 6.83
C ALA A 165 -12.62 -7.82 8.10
N PHE A 166 -13.15 -7.12 9.11
CA PHE A 166 -12.50 -6.94 10.41
C PHE A 166 -12.21 -8.27 11.10
N ARG A 167 -13.16 -9.21 11.11
CA ARG A 167 -12.94 -10.53 11.70
C ARG A 167 -11.83 -11.29 10.98
N ALA A 168 -11.82 -11.24 9.65
CA ALA A 168 -10.77 -11.88 8.85
C ALA A 168 -9.39 -11.28 9.14
N ALA A 169 -9.27 -9.94 9.15
CA ALA A 169 -8.02 -9.25 9.41
C ALA A 169 -7.53 -9.48 10.85
N ASN A 170 -8.41 -9.35 11.85
CA ASN A 170 -8.04 -9.50 13.25
C ASN A 170 -7.54 -10.90 13.61
N PHE A 171 -7.86 -11.91 12.81
CA PHE A 171 -7.29 -13.25 12.98
C PHE A 171 -5.76 -13.24 12.79
N TYR A 172 -5.26 -12.44 11.86
CA TYR A 172 -3.83 -12.27 11.59
C TYR A 172 -3.20 -11.19 12.45
N LEU A 173 -3.83 -10.02 12.54
CA LEU A 173 -3.29 -8.86 13.25
C LEU A 173 -2.99 -9.15 14.72
N ARG A 174 -3.81 -9.97 15.39
CA ARG A 174 -3.54 -10.39 16.78
C ARG A 174 -2.24 -11.16 16.97
N LYS A 175 -1.64 -11.67 15.90
CA LYS A 175 -0.41 -12.47 15.95
C LYS A 175 0.83 -11.66 15.57
N THR A 176 0.66 -10.65 14.73
CA THR A 176 1.76 -9.93 14.09
C THR A 176 1.80 -8.46 14.45
N SER A 177 0.63 -7.80 14.55
CA SER A 177 0.59 -6.36 14.79
C SER A 177 1.15 -5.98 16.16
N GLY A 178 1.65 -4.75 16.23
CA GLY A 178 2.08 -4.12 17.46
C GLY A 178 0.95 -3.46 18.24
N THR A 179 1.30 -2.38 18.92
CA THR A 179 0.37 -1.56 19.72
C THR A 179 0.35 -0.13 19.17
N ARG A 180 -0.60 0.66 19.65
CA ARG A 180 -0.57 2.11 19.57
C ARG A 180 -1.03 2.68 20.90
N GLY A 181 -0.16 3.41 21.59
CA GLY A 181 -0.45 3.91 22.94
C GLY A 181 -0.80 2.79 23.93
N GLY A 182 -0.15 1.64 23.81
CA GLY A 182 -0.37 0.45 24.64
C GLY A 182 -1.64 -0.36 24.32
N GLN A 183 -2.42 0.04 23.30
CA GLN A 183 -3.57 -0.73 22.83
C GLN A 183 -3.22 -1.54 21.57
N PRO A 184 -3.75 -2.76 21.39
CA PRO A 184 -3.50 -3.55 20.19
C PRO A 184 -3.89 -2.80 18.90
N PHE A 185 -2.98 -2.75 17.93
CA PHE A 185 -3.21 -2.10 16.62
C PHE A 185 -3.97 -3.06 15.69
N LEU A 186 -5.29 -3.16 15.89
CA LEU A 186 -6.19 -4.08 15.17
C LEU A 186 -6.95 -3.38 14.04
N ALA A 187 -7.82 -4.11 13.34
CA ALA A 187 -8.51 -3.64 12.14
C ALA A 187 -9.23 -2.28 12.30
N GLN A 188 -9.79 -1.97 13.45
CA GLN A 188 -10.40 -0.67 13.73
C GLN A 188 -9.33 0.46 13.67
N ALA A 189 -8.20 0.28 14.35
CA ALA A 189 -7.11 1.26 14.35
C ALA A 189 -6.45 1.38 12.97
N VAL A 190 -6.28 0.26 12.26
CA VAL A 190 -5.82 0.24 10.86
C VAL A 190 -6.75 1.07 9.97
N ARG A 191 -8.08 0.90 10.11
CA ARG A 191 -9.08 1.68 9.37
C ARG A 191 -8.98 3.17 9.66
N GLU A 192 -8.86 3.55 10.93
CA GLU A 192 -8.72 4.96 11.31
C GLU A 192 -7.49 5.59 10.66
N GLN A 193 -6.36 4.87 10.66
CA GLN A 193 -5.14 5.29 9.98
C GLN A 193 -5.34 5.40 8.45
N SER A 194 -6.04 4.44 7.84
CA SER A 194 -6.36 4.47 6.42
C SER A 194 -7.16 5.70 6.03
N LEU A 195 -8.19 6.05 6.81
CA LEU A 195 -9.01 7.23 6.54
C LEU A 195 -8.20 8.53 6.59
N VAL A 196 -7.24 8.63 7.52
CA VAL A 196 -6.29 9.75 7.58
C VAL A 196 -5.44 9.81 6.31
N CYS A 197 -4.88 8.67 5.88
CA CYS A 197 -4.08 8.58 4.66
C CYS A 197 -4.89 8.93 3.41
N GLN A 198 -6.11 8.42 3.28
CA GLN A 198 -7.00 8.71 2.14
C GLN A 198 -7.39 10.17 2.08
N GLN A 199 -7.72 10.80 3.21
CA GLN A 199 -8.05 12.23 3.26
C GLN A 199 -6.86 13.08 2.81
N TRP A 200 -5.67 12.77 3.31
CA TRP A 200 -4.44 13.45 2.91
C TRP A 200 -4.14 13.25 1.41
N LEU A 201 -4.24 12.00 0.93
CA LEU A 201 -3.98 11.67 -0.48
C LEU A 201 -4.91 12.41 -1.44
N ARG A 202 -6.21 12.50 -1.11
CA ARG A 202 -7.19 13.29 -1.89
C ARG A 202 -6.79 14.76 -1.95
N ALA A 203 -6.37 15.35 -0.83
CA ALA A 203 -5.91 16.73 -0.78
C ALA A 203 -4.63 16.94 -1.58
N ALA A 204 -3.66 16.01 -1.51
CA ALA A 204 -2.42 16.07 -2.28
C ALA A 204 -2.66 15.96 -3.80
N LEU A 205 -3.53 15.02 -4.23
CA LEU A 205 -3.91 14.85 -5.63
C LEU A 205 -4.71 16.03 -6.20
N ALA A 206 -5.47 16.73 -5.37
CA ALA A 206 -6.23 17.91 -5.78
C ALA A 206 -5.32 19.14 -6.06
N GLN A 207 -4.06 19.11 -5.65
CA GLN A 207 -3.13 20.21 -5.95
C GLN A 207 -2.75 20.20 -7.43
N PRO A 208 -2.97 21.30 -8.17
CA PRO A 208 -2.54 21.40 -9.56
C PRO A 208 -1.04 21.14 -9.71
N PHE A 209 -0.67 20.45 -10.76
CA PHE A 209 0.74 20.16 -11.07
C PHE A 209 0.94 20.05 -12.58
N ASP A 210 1.89 20.80 -13.10
CA ASP A 210 2.28 20.76 -14.50
C ASP A 210 3.47 19.80 -14.66
N GLY A 211 3.18 18.52 -14.84
CA GLY A 211 4.16 17.45 -14.94
C GLY A 211 3.52 16.07 -14.70
N THR A 212 4.37 15.06 -14.62
CA THR A 212 3.94 13.68 -14.35
C THR A 212 3.69 13.48 -12.85
N THR A 213 2.52 12.95 -12.49
CA THR A 213 2.21 12.56 -11.10
C THR A 213 2.33 11.05 -10.95
N VAL A 214 3.14 10.62 -10.00
CA VAL A 214 3.33 9.24 -9.57
C VAL A 214 2.84 9.10 -8.14
N VAL A 215 1.90 8.21 -7.89
CA VAL A 215 1.46 7.85 -6.54
C VAL A 215 2.17 6.58 -6.11
N ILE A 216 2.64 6.54 -4.88
CA ILE A 216 3.27 5.37 -4.28
C ILE A 216 2.50 5.03 -3.01
N THR A 217 1.93 3.83 -2.96
CA THR A 217 1.29 3.31 -1.75
C THR A 217 1.84 1.94 -1.41
N HIS A 218 1.69 1.48 -0.17
CA HIS A 218 1.93 0.07 0.10
C HIS A 218 0.68 -0.75 -0.18
N PHE A 219 -0.46 -0.38 0.39
CA PHE A 219 -1.72 -1.06 0.11
C PHE A 219 -2.25 -0.73 -1.29
N ALA A 220 -2.91 -1.71 -1.91
CA ALA A 220 -3.45 -1.55 -3.25
C ALA A 220 -4.62 -0.53 -3.29
N PRO A 221 -4.66 0.35 -4.31
CA PRO A 221 -5.71 1.35 -4.44
C PRO A 221 -7.04 0.77 -4.95
N SER A 222 -7.03 -0.42 -5.54
CA SER A 222 -8.17 -0.98 -6.26
C SER A 222 -8.27 -2.48 -6.12
N LEU A 223 -9.49 -3.01 -6.12
CA LEU A 223 -9.76 -4.45 -6.21
C LEU A 223 -9.25 -5.09 -7.52
N ARG A 224 -8.88 -4.30 -8.53
CA ARG A 224 -8.24 -4.79 -9.77
C ARG A 224 -6.87 -5.36 -9.53
N SER A 225 -6.22 -4.99 -8.43
CA SER A 225 -4.94 -5.55 -7.99
C SER A 225 -5.11 -6.82 -7.16
N ALA A 226 -6.34 -7.23 -6.81
CA ALA A 226 -6.57 -8.43 -6.00
C ALA A 226 -5.98 -9.66 -6.68
N ASP A 227 -5.32 -10.52 -5.91
CA ASP A 227 -4.70 -11.74 -6.41
C ASP A 227 -5.78 -12.70 -6.94
N PRO A 228 -5.77 -13.03 -8.24
CA PRO A 228 -6.78 -13.89 -8.84
C PRO A 228 -6.78 -15.33 -8.29
N ARG A 229 -5.67 -15.76 -7.66
CA ARG A 229 -5.55 -17.09 -7.06
C ARG A 229 -6.54 -17.32 -5.92
N TYR A 230 -6.91 -16.25 -5.20
CA TYR A 230 -7.77 -16.31 -4.02
C TYR A 230 -9.19 -15.79 -4.27
N GLY A 231 -9.43 -15.10 -5.38
CA GLY A 231 -10.68 -14.43 -5.67
C GLY A 231 -11.01 -13.31 -4.65
N LEU A 232 -12.24 -12.82 -4.70
CA LEU A 232 -12.71 -11.79 -3.76
C LEU A 232 -13.35 -12.46 -2.53
N THR A 233 -12.67 -12.36 -1.41
CA THR A 233 -13.13 -12.85 -0.09
C THR A 233 -13.23 -11.69 0.90
N PRO A 234 -13.91 -11.82 2.04
CA PRO A 234 -13.92 -10.76 3.05
C PRO A 234 -12.54 -10.27 3.44
N GLY A 235 -11.52 -11.16 3.43
CA GLY A 235 -10.12 -10.82 3.68
C GLY A 235 -9.54 -9.87 2.65
N THR A 236 -10.00 -9.91 1.40
CA THR A 236 -9.49 -9.04 0.31
C THR A 236 -9.64 -7.55 0.65
N ALA A 237 -10.70 -7.18 1.40
CA ALA A 237 -10.87 -5.81 1.87
C ALA A 237 -9.83 -5.38 2.92
N GLY A 238 -9.03 -6.28 3.46
CA GLY A 238 -7.87 -5.98 4.30
C GLY A 238 -6.58 -5.74 3.51
N PHE A 239 -6.59 -5.99 2.19
CA PHE A 239 -5.44 -5.85 1.31
C PHE A 239 -5.62 -4.77 0.23
N CYS A 240 -6.86 -4.51 -0.16
CA CYS A 240 -7.21 -3.57 -1.21
C CYS A 240 -8.17 -2.51 -0.69
N ASN A 241 -8.04 -1.31 -1.23
CA ASN A 241 -9.05 -0.27 -1.17
C ASN A 241 -9.90 -0.26 -2.46
N ALA A 242 -10.92 0.57 -2.55
CA ALA A 242 -11.73 0.78 -3.74
C ALA A 242 -11.71 2.28 -4.11
N LEU A 243 -10.53 2.77 -4.49
CA LEU A 243 -10.25 4.17 -4.79
C LEU A 243 -10.07 4.42 -6.30
N ASP A 244 -10.79 3.65 -7.12
CA ASP A 244 -10.70 3.74 -8.59
C ASP A 244 -10.99 5.16 -9.12
N GLU A 245 -11.73 5.97 -8.36
CA GLU A 245 -12.02 7.36 -8.70
C GLU A 245 -10.80 8.29 -8.58
N LEU A 246 -9.77 7.90 -7.82
CA LEU A 246 -8.53 8.68 -7.67
C LEU A 246 -7.51 8.38 -8.76
N LEU A 247 -7.58 7.22 -9.40
CA LEU A 247 -6.61 6.79 -10.41
C LEU A 247 -6.42 7.82 -11.54
N PRO A 248 -7.47 8.47 -12.08
CA PRO A 248 -7.31 9.46 -13.16
C PRO A 248 -6.47 10.70 -12.79
N ALA A 249 -6.23 10.94 -11.50
CA ALA A 249 -5.42 12.07 -11.03
C ALA A 249 -3.90 11.80 -11.07
N ALA A 250 -3.49 10.58 -11.49
CA ALA A 250 -2.09 10.19 -11.61
C ALA A 250 -1.84 9.45 -12.93
N GLN A 251 -0.65 9.56 -13.48
CA GLN A 251 -0.22 8.80 -14.65
C GLN A 251 0.28 7.40 -14.27
N LEU A 252 0.85 7.28 -13.06
CA LEU A 252 1.40 6.04 -12.54
C LEU A 252 1.02 5.86 -11.08
N TRP A 253 0.67 4.63 -10.70
CA TRP A 253 0.44 4.22 -9.32
C TRP A 253 1.26 2.97 -9.01
N LEU A 254 2.15 3.06 -8.05
CA LEU A 254 3.03 1.99 -7.60
C LEU A 254 2.53 1.47 -6.25
N HIS A 255 2.50 0.15 -6.07
CA HIS A 255 2.11 -0.43 -4.78
C HIS A 255 2.75 -1.79 -4.50
N GLY A 256 2.53 -2.35 -3.30
CA GLY A 256 2.95 -3.67 -2.83
C GLY A 256 1.81 -4.46 -2.20
N HIS A 257 2.09 -5.09 -1.08
CA HIS A 257 1.21 -5.74 -0.10
C HIS A 257 0.56 -7.06 -0.50
N LEU A 258 0.15 -7.23 -1.73
CA LEU A 258 -0.61 -8.42 -2.19
C LEU A 258 0.27 -9.63 -2.51
N HIS A 259 1.60 -9.48 -2.55
CA HIS A 259 2.55 -10.50 -3.02
C HIS A 259 2.16 -11.10 -4.38
N ALA A 260 1.43 -10.34 -5.19
CA ALA A 260 1.06 -10.67 -6.55
C ALA A 260 1.43 -9.50 -7.46
N PRO A 261 2.11 -9.74 -8.59
CA PRO A 261 2.47 -8.67 -9.49
C PRO A 261 1.21 -8.06 -10.13
N SER A 262 1.23 -6.75 -10.30
CA SER A 262 0.19 -6.02 -11.01
C SER A 262 0.80 -5.14 -12.10
N ASN A 263 0.19 -5.13 -13.28
CA ASN A 263 0.54 -4.20 -14.34
C ASN A 263 -0.67 -4.03 -15.25
N TYR A 264 -1.48 -3.03 -14.97
CA TYR A 264 -2.67 -2.74 -15.77
C TYR A 264 -2.87 -1.24 -15.92
N ARG A 265 -3.73 -0.84 -16.88
CA ARG A 265 -4.18 0.54 -17.04
C ARG A 265 -5.67 0.67 -16.69
N HIS A 266 -6.01 1.73 -15.98
CA HIS A 266 -7.40 2.09 -15.71
C HIS A 266 -7.57 3.61 -15.75
N ARG A 267 -8.47 4.09 -16.61
CA ARG A 267 -8.78 5.53 -16.78
C ARG A 267 -7.53 6.40 -16.97
N GLY A 268 -6.56 5.94 -17.77
CA GLY A 268 -5.32 6.66 -18.05
C GLY A 268 -4.17 6.38 -17.06
N CYS A 269 -4.45 5.95 -15.85
CA CYS A 269 -3.43 5.59 -14.87
C CYS A 269 -2.87 4.17 -15.13
N ARG A 270 -1.56 4.01 -15.14
CA ARG A 270 -0.90 2.70 -15.09
C ARG A 270 -0.66 2.32 -13.63
N VAL A 271 -1.11 1.13 -13.23
CA VAL A 271 -0.92 0.59 -11.87
C VAL A 271 0.06 -0.57 -11.93
N VAL A 272 1.12 -0.52 -11.11
CA VAL A 272 2.19 -1.52 -11.11
C VAL A 272 2.55 -1.93 -9.69
N ALA A 273 2.71 -3.24 -9.48
CA ALA A 273 3.28 -3.84 -8.28
C ALA A 273 4.37 -4.87 -8.66
N ASN A 274 5.47 -4.88 -7.90
CA ASN A 274 6.60 -5.80 -8.12
C ASN A 274 7.09 -6.37 -6.78
N PRO A 275 6.25 -7.20 -6.13
CA PRO A 275 6.58 -7.78 -4.83
C PRO A 275 7.52 -8.98 -4.96
N LEU A 276 8.49 -9.11 -4.04
CA LEU A 276 9.24 -10.35 -3.86
C LEU A 276 8.37 -11.42 -3.16
N GLY A 277 7.68 -11.03 -2.09
CA GLY A 277 6.87 -11.93 -1.29
C GLY A 277 7.66 -13.00 -0.55
N TYR A 278 6.99 -14.04 -0.08
CA TYR A 278 7.63 -15.13 0.67
C TYR A 278 8.04 -16.29 -0.24
N ALA A 279 9.34 -16.57 -0.36
CA ALA A 279 9.88 -17.67 -1.18
C ALA A 279 9.30 -19.04 -0.80
N ARG A 280 9.04 -19.27 0.50
CA ARG A 280 8.38 -20.52 0.98
C ARG A 280 6.97 -20.75 0.43
N LYS A 281 6.33 -19.70 -0.08
CA LYS A 281 5.00 -19.76 -0.71
C LYS A 281 5.07 -19.73 -2.24
N GLY A 282 6.27 -19.64 -2.82
CA GLY A 282 6.47 -19.53 -4.27
C GLY A 282 6.09 -18.16 -4.85
N GLU A 283 5.93 -17.14 -4.02
CA GLU A 283 5.46 -15.80 -4.42
C GLU A 283 6.51 -15.05 -5.26
N GLN A 284 7.79 -15.36 -5.10
CA GLN A 284 8.92 -14.72 -5.81
C GLN A 284 9.00 -15.02 -7.31
N ALA A 285 8.19 -15.95 -7.83
CA ALA A 285 8.36 -16.45 -9.20
C ALA A 285 8.23 -15.38 -10.29
N ALA A 286 7.46 -14.33 -10.04
CA ALA A 286 7.24 -13.23 -10.98
C ALA A 286 7.96 -11.93 -10.57
N PHE A 287 8.76 -11.95 -9.51
CA PHE A 287 9.54 -10.79 -9.08
C PHE A 287 10.64 -10.46 -10.08
N ALA A 288 10.72 -9.19 -10.47
CA ALA A 288 11.74 -8.67 -11.38
C ALA A 288 12.64 -7.66 -10.63
N PRO A 289 13.84 -8.08 -10.13
CA PRO A 289 14.67 -7.22 -9.29
C PRO A 289 15.17 -5.95 -9.98
N LEU A 290 15.21 -5.96 -11.30
CA LEU A 290 15.64 -4.84 -12.14
C LEU A 290 14.47 -4.22 -12.94
N LEU A 291 13.23 -4.33 -12.46
CA LEU A 291 12.09 -3.73 -13.13
C LEU A 291 12.24 -2.22 -13.21
N GLU A 292 12.34 -1.70 -14.43
CA GLU A 292 12.30 -0.28 -14.72
C GLU A 292 10.96 0.13 -15.33
N ILE A 293 10.46 1.28 -14.91
CA ILE A 293 9.25 1.91 -15.43
C ILE A 293 9.63 3.30 -15.92
N ASP A 294 9.52 3.53 -17.23
CA ASP A 294 9.83 4.83 -17.83
C ASP A 294 8.56 5.73 -17.81
N THR A 295 8.66 6.89 -17.17
CA THR A 295 7.55 7.86 -17.13
C THR A 295 7.22 8.43 -18.51
N ALA A 296 8.17 8.48 -19.45
CA ALA A 296 7.91 8.89 -20.82
C ALA A 296 6.97 7.92 -21.57
N SER A 297 6.86 6.67 -21.13
CA SER A 297 5.95 5.67 -21.71
C SER A 297 4.53 5.70 -21.16
N LEU A 298 4.21 6.65 -20.27
CA LEU A 298 2.90 6.75 -19.62
C LEU A 298 1.90 7.59 -20.42
N VAL A 299 2.38 8.38 -21.37
CA VAL A 299 1.59 9.24 -22.25
C VAL A 299 0.95 8.44 -23.38
#